data_cb26a6afebec7e2fabd86e694518d968
#
_entry.id   cb26a6afebec7e2fabd86e694518d968
#
_cell.length_a   1.000
_cell.length_b   1.000
_cell.length_c   1.000
_cell.angle_alpha   90.00
_cell.angle_beta   90.00
_cell.angle_gamma   90.00
#
_symmetry.space_group_name_H-M   'P 1'
#
loop_
_entity.id
_entity.type
_entity.pdbx_description
1 polymer ?
#
loop_
_entity_poly.entity_id
_entity_poly.type
_entity_poly.pdbx_seq_one_letter_code
_entity_poly.pdbx_strand_id
1 'polypeptide(L)'
;MRKLVVGSRRSKLALTQSQQFIDKLKAVEPNLEIEIKEIVTKGDRIVDKQLSKVGGKGLFVKEIQHELFEKNIDMAIHSLKDVPSVIPEGLTLGCIPDRELPFDAYISKTHTPLSQLPEGSIIGTSSLRRGAQILSKYPNLEIKWIRGNIDTRLEKLQTEDYDAIILAAAGLRRMGWSDDIVTSYLDRDTLLPAIGQGALGIECRSDDEELLTLLSKVHNDEVAKCVTAERTFLAEMDGSCQVPIAGYATISDQKEIEFTGLIMTPDGKEGFEYTMNGTDPVELGKTVSNKLKEQGAYEIIKRLNEQH
;
A
#
# COMPACT_ATOMS: atom_id res chain seq x y z
N MET A 1 23.43 -20.30 10.80
CA MET A 1 22.57 -19.92 9.65
C MET A 1 23.46 -19.41 8.52
N ARG A 2 23.11 -19.68 7.25
CA ARG A 2 23.84 -19.16 6.09
C ARG A 2 23.76 -17.63 6.02
N LYS A 3 24.67 -17.02 5.28
CA LYS A 3 24.54 -15.60 4.91
C LYS A 3 23.27 -15.40 4.06
N LEU A 4 22.50 -14.37 4.36
CA LEU A 4 21.25 -14.05 3.67
C LEU A 4 21.43 -12.85 2.73
N VAL A 5 20.75 -12.86 1.61
CA VAL A 5 20.74 -11.77 0.63
C VAL A 5 19.32 -11.22 0.53
N VAL A 6 19.16 -9.93 0.84
CA VAL A 6 17.89 -9.19 0.72
C VAL A 6 17.85 -8.46 -0.61
N GLY A 7 16.85 -8.72 -1.42
CA GLY A 7 16.56 -7.92 -2.61
C GLY A 7 15.79 -6.66 -2.26
N SER A 8 16.23 -5.52 -2.74
CA SER A 8 15.58 -4.23 -2.53
C SER A 8 15.57 -3.38 -3.80
N ARG A 9 14.49 -2.60 -3.99
CA ARG A 9 14.51 -1.52 -4.98
C ARG A 9 15.51 -0.44 -4.55
N ARG A 10 16.00 0.35 -5.52
CA ARG A 10 16.97 1.44 -5.28
C ARG A 10 16.39 2.68 -4.60
N SER A 11 15.06 2.80 -4.48
CA SER A 11 14.48 3.98 -3.87
C SER A 11 14.91 4.09 -2.40
N LYS A 12 15.15 5.32 -1.94
CA LYS A 12 15.56 5.59 -0.56
C LYS A 12 14.60 4.95 0.45
N LEU A 13 13.27 5.03 0.19
CA LEU A 13 12.28 4.38 1.05
C LEU A 13 12.44 2.85 1.08
N ALA A 14 12.63 2.19 -0.07
CA ALA A 14 12.79 0.73 -0.11
C ALA A 14 14.06 0.27 0.62
N LEU A 15 15.17 0.97 0.44
CA LEU A 15 16.42 0.68 1.15
C LEU A 15 16.27 0.90 2.66
N THR A 16 15.61 1.99 3.07
CA THR A 16 15.31 2.27 4.49
C THR A 16 14.43 1.16 5.10
N GLN A 17 13.37 0.74 4.41
CA GLN A 17 12.50 -0.36 4.85
C GLN A 17 13.28 -1.67 4.99
N SER A 18 14.14 -1.97 4.03
CA SER A 18 14.99 -3.16 4.05
C SER A 18 15.95 -3.14 5.24
N GLN A 19 16.60 -2.01 5.50
CA GLN A 19 17.51 -1.88 6.63
C GLN A 19 16.78 -1.99 7.97
N GLN A 20 15.64 -1.32 8.14
CA GLN A 20 14.84 -1.40 9.37
C GLN A 20 14.36 -2.82 9.65
N PHE A 21 13.98 -3.59 8.61
CA PHE A 21 13.60 -4.98 8.79
C PHE A 21 14.80 -5.87 9.13
N ILE A 22 15.96 -5.65 8.50
CA ILE A 22 17.22 -6.34 8.86
C ILE A 22 17.58 -6.08 10.32
N ASP A 23 17.48 -4.85 10.79
CA ASP A 23 17.77 -4.50 12.18
C ASP A 23 16.82 -5.23 13.15
N LYS A 24 15.53 -5.35 12.77
CA LYS A 24 14.54 -6.13 13.53
C LYS A 24 14.90 -7.61 13.59
N LEU A 25 15.36 -8.22 12.48
CA LEU A 25 15.84 -9.60 12.48
C LEU A 25 17.08 -9.78 13.34
N LYS A 26 18.05 -8.87 13.24
CA LYS A 26 19.29 -8.91 14.05
C LYS A 26 19.03 -8.71 15.54
N ALA A 27 17.95 -8.03 15.92
CA ALA A 27 17.54 -7.89 17.32
C ALA A 27 17.12 -9.25 17.94
N VAL A 28 16.54 -10.16 17.16
CA VAL A 28 16.15 -11.51 17.61
C VAL A 28 17.18 -12.59 17.31
N GLU A 29 18.06 -12.35 16.34
CA GLU A 29 19.15 -13.26 15.94
C GLU A 29 20.42 -12.44 15.63
N PRO A 30 21.23 -12.07 16.65
CA PRO A 30 22.33 -11.12 16.50
C PRO A 30 23.47 -11.55 15.56
N ASN A 31 23.63 -12.86 15.35
CA ASN A 31 24.73 -13.41 14.55
C ASN A 31 24.39 -13.55 13.05
N LEU A 32 23.29 -12.93 12.59
CA LEU A 32 22.92 -12.97 11.18
C LEU A 32 23.88 -12.14 10.31
N GLU A 33 24.38 -12.75 9.26
CA GLU A 33 25.06 -12.05 8.17
C GLU A 33 24.05 -11.79 7.05
N ILE A 34 23.75 -10.52 6.80
CA ILE A 34 22.76 -10.10 5.81
C ILE A 34 23.37 -9.00 4.94
N GLU A 35 23.24 -9.14 3.62
CA GLU A 35 23.56 -8.09 2.66
C GLU A 35 22.35 -7.67 1.85
N ILE A 36 22.35 -6.44 1.36
CA ILE A 36 21.31 -5.90 0.47
C ILE A 36 21.82 -5.92 -0.97
N LYS A 37 21.03 -6.52 -1.87
CA LYS A 37 21.22 -6.47 -3.31
C LYS A 37 20.20 -5.52 -3.92
N GLU A 38 20.66 -4.43 -4.52
CA GLU A 38 19.79 -3.49 -5.21
C GLU A 38 19.33 -4.03 -6.57
N ILE A 39 18.02 -3.93 -6.83
CA ILE A 39 17.37 -4.41 -8.04
C ILE A 39 16.64 -3.25 -8.69
N VAL A 40 16.85 -3.04 -9.99
CA VAL A 40 16.13 -2.02 -10.77
C VAL A 40 14.92 -2.63 -11.40
N THR A 41 13.74 -2.17 -11.03
CA THR A 41 12.48 -2.65 -11.59
C THR A 41 12.03 -1.81 -12.79
N LYS A 42 11.12 -2.39 -13.59
CA LYS A 42 10.48 -1.67 -14.70
C LYS A 42 9.75 -0.42 -14.21
N GLY A 43 9.10 -0.50 -13.06
CA GLY A 43 8.41 0.64 -12.44
C GLY A 43 9.33 1.78 -12.06
N ASP A 44 10.59 1.49 -11.67
CA ASP A 44 11.59 2.51 -11.35
C ASP A 44 12.09 3.28 -12.58
N ARG A 45 12.02 2.66 -13.77
CA ARG A 45 12.44 3.26 -15.05
C ARG A 45 11.37 4.18 -15.66
N ILE A 46 10.11 4.04 -15.24
CA ILE A 46 9.00 4.80 -15.80
C ILE A 46 8.76 6.04 -14.93
N VAL A 47 9.31 7.17 -15.34
CA VAL A 47 9.20 8.45 -14.61
C VAL A 47 8.16 9.40 -15.21
N ASP A 48 7.87 9.31 -16.53
CA ASP A 48 7.12 10.33 -17.27
C ASP A 48 5.65 9.95 -17.58
N LYS A 49 5.19 8.79 -17.14
CA LYS A 49 3.83 8.30 -17.44
C LYS A 49 3.05 7.98 -16.17
N GLN A 50 1.74 8.17 -16.21
CA GLN A 50 0.85 7.68 -15.16
C GLN A 50 0.91 6.15 -15.13
N LEU A 51 1.24 5.55 -13.97
CA LEU A 51 1.35 4.10 -13.83
C LEU A 51 0.02 3.38 -14.14
N SER A 52 -1.12 4.04 -13.87
CA SER A 52 -2.44 3.57 -14.27
C SER A 52 -2.61 3.42 -15.78
N LYS A 53 -1.89 4.22 -16.58
CA LYS A 53 -1.94 4.14 -18.07
C LYS A 53 -0.90 3.19 -18.67
N VAL A 54 0.12 2.78 -17.89
CA VAL A 54 1.18 1.91 -18.42
C VAL A 54 0.73 0.44 -18.45
N GLY A 55 -0.25 0.09 -17.63
CA GLY A 55 -0.78 -1.27 -17.52
C GLY A 55 0.26 -2.27 -16.98
N GLY A 56 -0.20 -3.30 -16.32
CA GLY A 56 0.63 -4.42 -15.85
C GLY A 56 0.70 -4.52 -14.32
N LYS A 57 0.13 -5.60 -13.80
CA LYS A 57 0.27 -5.99 -12.39
C LYS A 57 1.74 -6.28 -12.12
N GLY A 58 2.28 -5.80 -10.98
CA GLY A 58 3.61 -6.16 -10.52
C GLY A 58 4.78 -5.39 -11.15
N LEU A 59 4.59 -4.14 -11.61
CA LEU A 59 5.66 -3.30 -12.18
C LEU A 59 6.89 -3.12 -11.27
N PHE A 60 6.73 -3.31 -9.97
CA PHE A 60 7.77 -3.11 -8.96
C PHE A 60 8.27 -4.41 -8.33
N VAL A 61 7.70 -5.56 -8.71
CA VAL A 61 8.03 -6.84 -8.04
C VAL A 61 8.54 -7.93 -8.97
N LYS A 62 8.23 -7.90 -10.27
CA LYS A 62 8.56 -8.99 -11.20
C LYS A 62 10.05 -9.31 -11.28
N GLU A 63 10.89 -8.29 -11.35
CA GLU A 63 12.35 -8.47 -11.41
C GLU A 63 12.89 -9.02 -10.08
N ILE A 64 12.29 -8.60 -8.96
CA ILE A 64 12.64 -9.11 -7.63
C ILE A 64 12.22 -10.57 -7.48
N GLN A 65 11.01 -10.94 -7.92
CA GLN A 65 10.53 -12.32 -7.94
C GLN A 65 11.39 -13.22 -8.81
N HIS A 66 11.86 -12.73 -9.96
CA HIS A 66 12.83 -13.44 -10.79
C HIS A 66 14.12 -13.75 -10.01
N GLU A 67 14.68 -12.77 -9.31
CA GLU A 67 15.87 -12.96 -8.49
C GLU A 67 15.66 -13.97 -7.33
N LEU A 68 14.45 -14.05 -6.77
CA LEU A 68 14.06 -15.08 -5.79
C LEU A 68 14.06 -16.48 -6.41
N PHE A 69 13.48 -16.64 -7.61
CA PHE A 69 13.46 -17.92 -8.32
C PHE A 69 14.86 -18.38 -8.74
N GLU A 70 15.71 -17.46 -9.20
CA GLU A 70 17.11 -17.73 -9.56
C GLU A 70 18.01 -17.96 -8.34
N LYS A 71 17.46 -17.84 -7.11
CA LYS A 71 18.21 -17.97 -5.84
C LYS A 71 19.35 -16.96 -5.67
N ASN A 72 19.28 -15.84 -6.38
CA ASN A 72 20.23 -14.74 -6.28
C ASN A 72 19.98 -13.87 -5.04
N ILE A 73 18.78 -13.94 -4.50
CA ILE A 73 18.35 -13.34 -3.22
C ILE A 73 17.53 -14.38 -2.43
N ASP A 74 17.48 -14.22 -1.12
CA ASP A 74 16.73 -15.11 -0.23
C ASP A 74 15.37 -14.57 0.12
N MET A 75 15.27 -13.25 0.31
CA MET A 75 14.00 -12.57 0.63
C MET A 75 13.98 -11.17 0.03
N ALA A 76 12.77 -10.62 -0.08
CA ALA A 76 12.51 -9.24 -0.51
C ALA A 76 11.56 -8.56 0.44
N ILE A 77 11.82 -7.29 0.75
CA ILE A 77 10.97 -6.47 1.61
C ILE A 77 10.17 -5.50 0.74
N HIS A 78 8.85 -5.63 0.79
CA HIS A 78 7.94 -4.81 0.01
C HIS A 78 7.05 -3.95 0.91
N SER A 79 6.71 -2.74 0.46
CA SER A 79 5.47 -2.11 0.89
C SER A 79 4.32 -3.00 0.42
N LEU A 80 3.52 -3.55 1.33
CA LEU A 80 2.55 -4.61 1.00
C LEU A 80 1.50 -4.15 -0.02
N LYS A 81 1.14 -2.88 -0.02
CA LYS A 81 0.21 -2.27 -1.01
C LYS A 81 0.70 -2.34 -2.46
N ASP A 82 2.01 -2.51 -2.68
CA ASP A 82 2.61 -2.60 -4.01
C ASP A 82 2.74 -4.05 -4.50
N VAL A 83 2.47 -5.02 -3.62
CA VAL A 83 2.52 -6.45 -3.93
C VAL A 83 1.21 -6.91 -4.56
N PRO A 84 1.24 -7.57 -5.73
CA PRO A 84 0.03 -8.13 -6.36
C PRO A 84 -0.76 -9.00 -5.39
N SER A 85 -2.09 -9.03 -5.57
CA SER A 85 -2.98 -9.84 -4.72
C SER A 85 -2.67 -11.34 -4.79
N VAL A 86 -2.18 -11.81 -5.93
CA VAL A 86 -1.76 -13.20 -6.15
C VAL A 86 -0.24 -13.28 -6.17
N ILE A 87 0.33 -14.12 -5.33
CA ILE A 87 1.76 -14.44 -5.28
C ILE A 87 2.01 -15.63 -6.23
N PRO A 88 3.08 -15.61 -7.05
CA PRO A 88 3.43 -16.73 -7.90
C PRO A 88 3.67 -18.02 -7.13
N GLU A 89 3.29 -19.15 -7.73
CA GLU A 89 3.60 -20.47 -7.17
C GLU A 89 5.11 -20.62 -6.93
N GLY A 90 5.51 -21.19 -5.79
CA GLY A 90 6.91 -21.31 -5.36
C GLY A 90 7.40 -20.12 -4.51
N LEU A 91 6.66 -19.02 -4.44
CA LEU A 91 6.91 -17.89 -3.54
C LEU A 91 5.80 -17.76 -2.51
N THR A 92 6.10 -17.06 -1.41
CA THR A 92 5.14 -16.76 -0.34
C THR A 92 5.50 -15.45 0.36
N LEU A 93 4.51 -14.84 1.01
CA LEU A 93 4.75 -13.83 2.03
C LEU A 93 5.08 -14.54 3.34
N GLY A 94 6.37 -14.81 3.57
CA GLY A 94 6.84 -15.56 4.74
C GLY A 94 6.73 -14.80 6.06
N CYS A 95 6.60 -13.47 6.01
CA CYS A 95 6.43 -12.64 7.19
C CYS A 95 5.63 -11.37 6.90
N ILE A 96 4.75 -11.03 7.79
CA ILE A 96 4.11 -9.72 7.91
C ILE A 96 4.49 -9.20 9.30
N PRO A 97 5.39 -8.21 9.43
CA PRO A 97 5.75 -7.63 10.73
C PRO A 97 4.69 -6.62 11.21
N ASP A 98 5.00 -5.93 12.32
CA ASP A 98 4.13 -4.87 12.82
C ASP A 98 3.82 -3.83 11.75
N ARG A 99 2.58 -3.36 11.75
CA ARG A 99 2.07 -2.38 10.79
C ARG A 99 2.37 -0.97 11.29
N GLU A 100 2.97 -0.15 10.43
CA GLU A 100 3.10 1.28 10.64
C GLU A 100 1.75 1.97 10.38
N LEU A 101 1.62 3.24 10.79
CA LEU A 101 0.39 4.03 10.64
C LEU A 101 -0.20 3.89 9.22
N PRO A 102 -1.40 3.29 9.07
CA PRO A 102 -1.98 2.96 7.76
C PRO A 102 -2.59 4.17 7.05
N PHE A 103 -2.75 5.29 7.75
CA PHE A 103 -3.45 6.47 7.25
C PHE A 103 -2.64 7.26 6.24
N ASP A 104 -3.32 8.13 5.53
CA ASP A 104 -2.71 9.09 4.64
C ASP A 104 -2.42 10.39 5.41
N ALA A 105 -1.26 10.98 5.13
CA ALA A 105 -0.87 12.28 5.64
C ALA A 105 -1.28 13.35 4.64
N TYR A 106 -2.11 14.28 5.08
CA TYR A 106 -2.47 15.48 4.36
C TYR A 106 -1.49 16.59 4.74
N ILE A 107 -0.85 17.19 3.75
CA ILE A 107 0.18 18.21 3.89
C ILE A 107 -0.23 19.42 3.05
N SER A 108 -0.68 20.47 3.73
CA SER A 108 -1.04 21.74 3.10
C SER A 108 0.15 22.71 3.15
N LYS A 109 0.35 23.45 2.08
CA LYS A 109 1.39 24.47 1.95
C LYS A 109 1.34 25.54 3.06
N THR A 110 0.14 25.83 3.54
CA THR A 110 -0.15 26.85 4.53
C THR A 110 -0.70 26.27 5.85
N HIS A 111 -0.59 24.95 6.05
CA HIS A 111 -1.21 24.23 7.16
C HIS A 111 -2.73 24.44 7.32
N THR A 112 -3.41 24.79 6.22
CA THR A 112 -4.87 24.92 6.19
C THR A 112 -5.52 23.54 6.28
N PRO A 113 -6.45 23.29 7.22
CA PRO A 113 -7.20 22.04 7.28
C PRO A 113 -7.93 21.73 5.96
N LEU A 114 -8.06 20.45 5.62
CA LEU A 114 -8.71 20.02 4.36
C LEU A 114 -10.12 20.59 4.20
N SER A 115 -10.89 20.62 5.30
CA SER A 115 -12.25 21.16 5.32
C SER A 115 -12.36 22.69 5.16
N GLN A 116 -11.23 23.40 5.20
CA GLN A 116 -11.14 24.85 5.10
C GLN A 116 -10.43 25.32 3.83
N LEU A 117 -10.05 24.38 2.95
CA LEU A 117 -9.47 24.75 1.67
C LEU A 117 -10.48 25.54 0.81
N PRO A 118 -10.09 26.66 0.20
CA PRO A 118 -10.94 27.38 -0.74
C PRO A 118 -11.36 26.50 -1.92
N GLU A 119 -12.51 26.82 -2.50
CA GLU A 119 -12.96 26.23 -3.76
C GLU A 119 -11.90 26.42 -4.86
N GLY A 120 -11.69 25.38 -5.67
CA GLY A 120 -10.67 25.37 -6.71
C GLY A 120 -9.25 25.10 -6.21
N SER A 121 -9.04 24.87 -4.90
CA SER A 121 -7.71 24.49 -4.38
C SER A 121 -7.26 23.16 -4.97
N ILE A 122 -5.95 23.07 -5.27
CA ILE A 122 -5.34 21.96 -5.98
C ILE A 122 -4.67 21.00 -5.00
N ILE A 123 -5.13 19.75 -5.00
CA ILE A 123 -4.53 18.66 -4.22
C ILE A 123 -3.72 17.74 -5.13
N GLY A 124 -2.42 17.63 -4.85
CA GLY A 124 -1.50 16.74 -5.55
C GLY A 124 -1.62 15.29 -5.10
N THR A 125 -2.11 14.41 -5.98
CA THR A 125 -2.06 12.97 -5.80
C THR A 125 -2.11 12.23 -7.14
N SER A 126 -1.37 11.11 -7.24
CA SER A 126 -1.45 10.19 -8.39
C SER A 126 -2.36 8.98 -8.09
N SER A 127 -2.92 8.91 -6.90
CA SER A 127 -3.76 7.81 -6.46
C SER A 127 -5.22 8.07 -6.80
N LEU A 128 -5.79 7.23 -7.66
CA LEU A 128 -7.22 7.28 -7.98
C LEU A 128 -8.08 7.10 -6.71
N ARG A 129 -7.66 6.21 -5.79
CA ARG A 129 -8.30 6.01 -4.50
C ARG A 129 -8.40 7.28 -3.68
N ARG A 130 -7.30 8.04 -3.58
CA ARG A 130 -7.27 9.30 -2.83
C ARG A 130 -8.11 10.36 -3.52
N GLY A 131 -7.91 10.54 -4.81
CA GLY A 131 -8.65 11.54 -5.59
C GLY A 131 -10.15 11.34 -5.54
N ALA A 132 -10.63 10.11 -5.76
CA ALA A 132 -12.06 9.79 -5.74
C ALA A 132 -12.71 10.09 -4.38
N GLN A 133 -12.09 9.66 -3.28
CA GLN A 133 -12.64 9.90 -1.93
C GLN A 133 -12.62 11.38 -1.54
N ILE A 134 -11.57 12.13 -1.95
CA ILE A 134 -11.53 13.58 -1.73
C ILE A 134 -12.62 14.27 -2.52
N LEU A 135 -12.78 13.99 -3.82
CA LEU A 135 -13.80 14.60 -4.65
C LEU A 135 -15.22 14.26 -4.21
N SER A 136 -15.43 13.06 -3.66
CA SER A 136 -16.73 12.67 -3.09
C SER A 136 -17.16 13.57 -1.92
N LYS A 137 -16.22 14.01 -1.08
CA LYS A 137 -16.47 14.83 0.11
C LYS A 137 -16.32 16.33 -0.15
N TYR A 138 -15.42 16.67 -1.07
CA TYR A 138 -15.05 18.05 -1.40
C TYR A 138 -15.07 18.24 -2.92
N PRO A 139 -16.26 18.24 -3.55
CA PRO A 139 -16.42 18.22 -5.02
C PRO A 139 -15.91 19.50 -5.72
N ASN A 140 -15.68 20.56 -4.96
CA ASN A 140 -15.17 21.84 -5.47
C ASN A 140 -13.66 21.95 -5.42
N LEU A 141 -12.94 20.91 -4.97
CA LEU A 141 -11.48 20.84 -5.03
C LEU A 141 -11.01 20.23 -6.36
N GLU A 142 -9.77 20.56 -6.75
CA GLU A 142 -9.15 19.99 -7.93
C GLU A 142 -8.11 18.93 -7.56
N ILE A 143 -8.11 17.81 -8.28
CA ILE A 143 -7.09 16.78 -8.16
C ILE A 143 -6.10 16.92 -9.31
N LYS A 144 -4.84 17.19 -8.98
CA LYS A 144 -3.76 17.29 -9.96
C LYS A 144 -2.73 16.19 -9.73
N TRP A 145 -2.37 15.52 -10.82
CA TRP A 145 -1.39 14.45 -10.79
C TRP A 145 -0.02 14.96 -10.33
N ILE A 146 0.61 14.27 -9.40
CA ILE A 146 1.94 14.55 -8.89
C ILE A 146 2.80 13.28 -8.88
N ARG A 147 4.02 13.36 -9.36
CA ARG A 147 4.98 12.26 -9.45
C ARG A 147 6.28 12.58 -8.74
N GLY A 148 7.02 11.54 -8.37
CA GLY A 148 8.30 11.62 -7.68
C GLY A 148 8.28 10.80 -6.38
N ASN A 149 9.44 10.70 -5.74
CA ASN A 149 9.57 10.18 -4.37
C ASN A 149 8.99 11.19 -3.36
N ILE A 150 9.07 10.87 -2.09
CA ILE A 150 8.54 11.74 -1.01
C ILE A 150 9.20 13.11 -1.05
N ASP A 151 10.54 13.16 -1.11
CA ASP A 151 11.31 14.42 -1.12
C ASP A 151 10.92 15.31 -2.32
N THR A 152 10.83 14.71 -3.51
CA THR A 152 10.42 15.41 -4.74
C THR A 152 9.00 15.98 -4.63
N ARG A 153 8.06 15.25 -4.04
CA ARG A 153 6.67 15.73 -3.91
C ARG A 153 6.55 16.85 -2.88
N LEU A 154 7.32 16.78 -1.80
CA LEU A 154 7.40 17.87 -0.82
C LEU A 154 8.01 19.14 -1.43
N GLU A 155 9.04 19.00 -2.27
CA GLU A 155 9.61 20.11 -3.03
C GLU A 155 8.59 20.70 -4.00
N LYS A 156 7.89 19.87 -4.77
CA LYS A 156 6.85 20.31 -5.71
C LYS A 156 5.69 21.03 -5.03
N LEU A 157 5.31 20.62 -3.81
CA LEU A 157 4.32 21.36 -3.03
C LEU A 157 4.73 22.82 -2.81
N GLN A 158 6.02 23.09 -2.67
CA GLN A 158 6.52 24.45 -2.46
C GLN A 158 6.77 25.22 -3.76
N THR A 159 7.17 24.52 -4.82
CA THR A 159 7.67 25.14 -6.06
C THR A 159 6.68 25.11 -7.22
N GLU A 160 5.70 24.23 -7.21
CA GLU A 160 4.68 24.11 -8.23
C GLU A 160 3.30 24.54 -7.73
N ASP A 161 2.32 24.48 -8.61
CA ASP A 161 0.95 24.90 -8.36
C ASP A 161 0.14 23.78 -7.66
N TYR A 162 0.40 23.62 -6.37
CA TYR A 162 -0.34 22.77 -5.44
C TYR A 162 -0.61 23.54 -4.14
N ASP A 163 -1.82 23.40 -3.59
CA ASP A 163 -2.17 23.91 -2.26
C ASP A 163 -1.90 22.86 -1.17
N ALA A 164 -2.03 21.60 -1.54
CA ALA A 164 -1.76 20.47 -0.65
C ALA A 164 -1.34 19.23 -1.44
N ILE A 165 -0.72 18.26 -0.75
CA ILE A 165 -0.45 16.91 -1.26
C ILE A 165 -0.88 15.86 -0.25
N ILE A 166 -1.07 14.63 -0.73
CA ILE A 166 -1.39 13.48 0.14
C ILE A 166 -0.32 12.40 -0.04
N LEU A 167 0.30 12.01 1.07
CA LEU A 167 1.32 10.98 1.14
C LEU A 167 0.89 9.87 2.12
N ALA A 168 1.47 8.67 2.00
CA ALA A 168 1.26 7.64 3.02
C ALA A 168 2.07 7.98 4.28
N ALA A 169 1.43 8.05 5.44
CA ALA A 169 2.06 8.35 6.72
C ALA A 169 3.22 7.40 7.03
N ALA A 170 3.06 6.10 6.75
CA ALA A 170 4.10 5.11 6.95
C ALA A 170 5.39 5.42 6.18
N GLY A 171 5.28 5.97 4.97
CA GLY A 171 6.44 6.38 4.17
C GLY A 171 7.21 7.53 4.82
N LEU A 172 6.49 8.56 5.29
CA LEU A 172 7.07 9.70 5.99
C LEU A 172 7.81 9.27 7.27
N ARG A 173 7.15 8.47 8.12
CA ARG A 173 7.72 8.00 9.38
C ARG A 173 8.95 7.14 9.18
N ARG A 174 8.92 6.19 8.23
CA ARG A 174 10.09 5.34 7.91
C ARG A 174 11.28 6.14 7.42
N MET A 175 11.02 7.24 6.68
CA MET A 175 12.05 8.16 6.20
C MET A 175 12.54 9.14 7.26
N GLY A 176 11.96 9.12 8.46
CA GLY A 176 12.35 10.02 9.57
C GLY A 176 11.90 11.47 9.39
N TRP A 177 10.87 11.71 8.57
CA TRP A 177 10.27 13.04 8.47
C TRP A 177 9.54 13.39 9.76
N SER A 178 9.68 14.66 10.21
CA SER A 178 8.98 15.18 11.38
C SER A 178 7.47 15.25 11.11
N ASP A 179 6.66 14.96 12.13
CA ASP A 179 5.20 15.14 12.07
C ASP A 179 4.80 16.61 11.88
N ASP A 180 5.70 17.56 12.14
CA ASP A 180 5.46 19.01 11.97
C ASP A 180 5.13 19.42 10.54
N ILE A 181 5.57 18.63 9.55
CA ILE A 181 5.21 18.89 8.13
C ILE A 181 3.77 18.46 7.81
N VAL A 182 3.17 17.60 8.64
CA VAL A 182 1.85 17.03 8.40
C VAL A 182 0.79 17.97 8.97
N THR A 183 -0.14 18.41 8.13
CA THR A 183 -1.26 19.22 8.58
C THR A 183 -2.26 18.38 9.37
N SER A 184 -2.58 17.18 8.87
CA SER A 184 -3.38 16.19 9.58
C SER A 184 -3.18 14.79 9.00
N TYR A 185 -3.32 13.77 9.84
CA TYR A 185 -3.52 12.40 9.40
C TYR A 185 -5.00 12.19 9.11
N LEU A 186 -5.32 11.71 7.90
CA LEU A 186 -6.68 11.46 7.48
C LEU A 186 -7.12 10.09 8.00
N ASP A 187 -8.05 10.06 8.93
CA ASP A 187 -8.59 8.84 9.50
C ASP A 187 -9.40 8.03 8.47
N ARG A 188 -9.82 6.83 8.84
CA ARG A 188 -10.57 5.92 7.97
C ARG A 188 -11.91 6.52 7.49
N ASP A 189 -12.53 7.37 8.30
CA ASP A 189 -13.80 7.99 7.97
C ASP A 189 -13.62 9.12 6.96
N THR A 190 -12.46 9.74 6.94
CA THR A 190 -12.10 10.79 5.97
C THR A 190 -11.55 10.21 4.68
N LEU A 191 -10.62 9.27 4.78
CA LEU A 191 -9.94 8.66 3.64
C LEU A 191 -9.57 7.20 3.94
N LEU A 192 -10.41 6.26 3.53
CA LEU A 192 -10.15 4.84 3.76
C LEU A 192 -8.82 4.42 3.10
N PRO A 193 -7.90 3.78 3.86
CA PRO A 193 -6.57 3.42 3.37
C PRO A 193 -6.55 2.51 2.14
N ALA A 194 -5.41 2.48 1.45
CA ALA A 194 -5.16 1.45 0.46
C ALA A 194 -4.98 0.09 1.14
N ILE A 195 -5.38 -0.98 0.44
CA ILE A 195 -5.14 -2.36 0.84
C ILE A 195 -3.66 -2.54 1.20
N GLY A 196 -3.38 -3.02 2.41
CA GLY A 196 -2.02 -3.25 2.91
C GLY A 196 -1.21 -1.99 3.21
N GLN A 197 -1.79 -0.78 3.18
CA GLN A 197 -1.04 0.44 3.47
C GLN A 197 -0.50 0.41 4.91
N GLY A 198 0.77 0.81 5.07
CA GLY A 198 1.49 0.77 6.34
C GLY A 198 2.14 -0.58 6.65
N ALA A 199 1.67 -1.69 6.09
CA ALA A 199 2.26 -3.00 6.27
C ALA A 199 3.45 -3.24 5.33
N LEU A 200 4.41 -4.04 5.79
CA LEU A 200 5.43 -4.67 4.96
C LEU A 200 5.04 -6.11 4.66
N GLY A 201 5.45 -6.60 3.51
CA GLY A 201 5.39 -8.00 3.15
C GLY A 201 6.80 -8.52 2.84
N ILE A 202 7.21 -9.57 3.53
CA ILE A 202 8.50 -10.21 3.30
C ILE A 202 8.27 -11.43 2.41
N GLU A 203 8.64 -11.30 1.15
CA GLU A 203 8.48 -12.33 0.14
C GLU A 203 9.72 -13.22 0.09
N CYS A 204 9.55 -14.52 0.05
CA CYS A 204 10.60 -15.50 -0.05
C CYS A 204 10.12 -16.76 -0.78
N ARG A 205 11.01 -17.72 -1.03
CA ARG A 205 10.64 -19.04 -1.54
C ARG A 205 9.84 -19.80 -0.51
N SER A 206 8.79 -20.49 -0.94
CA SER A 206 7.89 -21.24 -0.06
C SER A 206 8.51 -22.53 0.51
N ASP A 207 9.62 -23.01 -0.07
CA ASP A 207 10.36 -24.20 0.35
C ASP A 207 11.58 -23.90 1.25
N ASP A 208 11.83 -22.62 1.59
CA ASP A 208 12.95 -22.21 2.44
C ASP A 208 12.59 -22.26 3.93
N GLU A 209 12.52 -23.49 4.47
CA GLU A 209 12.07 -23.72 5.86
C GLU A 209 12.97 -23.04 6.90
N GLU A 210 14.29 -22.97 6.65
CA GLU A 210 15.23 -22.30 7.56
C GLU A 210 14.91 -20.79 7.66
N LEU A 211 14.66 -20.15 6.51
CA LEU A 211 14.30 -18.73 6.47
C LEU A 211 12.92 -18.49 7.06
N LEU A 212 11.91 -19.31 6.73
CA LEU A 212 10.57 -19.21 7.28
C LEU A 212 10.55 -19.33 8.81
N THR A 213 11.36 -20.23 9.37
CA THR A 213 11.54 -20.36 10.83
C THR A 213 12.15 -19.10 11.44
N LEU A 214 13.12 -18.48 10.79
CA LEU A 214 13.67 -17.19 11.24
C LEU A 214 12.62 -16.09 11.20
N LEU A 215 11.91 -15.95 10.08
CA LEU A 215 10.91 -14.92 9.84
C LEU A 215 9.73 -15.01 10.82
N SER A 216 9.38 -16.22 11.27
CA SER A 216 8.31 -16.42 12.26
C SER A 216 8.57 -15.71 13.59
N LYS A 217 9.84 -15.46 13.95
CA LYS A 217 10.22 -14.77 15.19
C LYS A 217 9.81 -13.27 15.22
N VAL A 218 9.58 -12.68 14.04
CA VAL A 218 9.20 -11.26 13.89
C VAL A 218 7.87 -11.07 13.15
N HIS A 219 7.16 -12.17 12.92
CA HIS A 219 5.83 -12.16 12.31
C HIS A 219 4.78 -11.65 13.32
N ASN A 220 3.82 -10.88 12.84
CA ASN A 220 2.68 -10.42 13.64
C ASN A 220 1.39 -11.04 13.10
N ASP A 221 0.87 -12.04 13.82
CA ASP A 221 -0.33 -12.79 13.42
C ASP A 221 -1.58 -11.91 13.29
N GLU A 222 -1.73 -10.89 14.13
CA GLU A 222 -2.90 -10.00 14.09
C GLU A 222 -2.88 -9.11 12.85
N VAL A 223 -1.72 -8.51 12.57
CA VAL A 223 -1.53 -7.74 11.34
C VAL A 223 -1.70 -8.63 10.12
N ALA A 224 -1.15 -9.85 10.15
CA ALA A 224 -1.29 -10.81 9.05
C ALA A 224 -2.75 -11.17 8.78
N LYS A 225 -3.56 -11.39 9.81
CA LYS A 225 -5.01 -11.62 9.65
C LYS A 225 -5.72 -10.42 9.02
N CYS A 226 -5.45 -9.21 9.50
CA CYS A 226 -6.03 -7.99 8.94
C CYS A 226 -5.70 -7.84 7.45
N VAL A 227 -4.42 -7.91 7.10
CA VAL A 227 -4.02 -7.73 5.69
C VAL A 227 -4.42 -8.90 4.80
N THR A 228 -4.65 -10.09 5.36
CA THR A 228 -5.21 -11.22 4.62
C THR A 228 -6.65 -10.92 4.20
N ALA A 229 -7.49 -10.40 5.09
CA ALA A 229 -8.85 -9.97 4.74
C ALA A 229 -8.83 -8.90 3.65
N GLU A 230 -7.98 -7.88 3.82
CA GLU A 230 -7.79 -6.81 2.85
C GLU A 230 -7.36 -7.34 1.46
N ARG A 231 -6.35 -8.20 1.40
CA ARG A 231 -5.81 -8.77 0.16
C ARG A 231 -6.77 -9.74 -0.51
N THR A 232 -7.52 -10.52 0.26
CA THR A 232 -8.57 -11.40 -0.27
C THR A 232 -9.65 -10.56 -0.96
N PHE A 233 -10.11 -9.49 -0.31
CA PHE A 233 -11.03 -8.54 -0.92
C PHE A 233 -10.51 -7.98 -2.25
N LEU A 234 -9.25 -7.54 -2.30
CA LEU A 234 -8.62 -7.02 -3.52
C LEU A 234 -8.57 -8.08 -4.64
N ALA A 235 -8.24 -9.32 -4.29
CA ALA A 235 -8.20 -10.43 -5.25
C ALA A 235 -9.58 -10.73 -5.84
N GLU A 236 -10.61 -10.79 -5.00
CA GLU A 236 -12.01 -11.05 -5.39
C GLU A 236 -12.60 -9.92 -6.26
N MET A 237 -12.12 -8.68 -6.08
CA MET A 237 -12.54 -7.53 -6.87
C MET A 237 -11.76 -7.39 -8.18
N ASP A 238 -10.92 -8.37 -8.53
CA ASP A 238 -10.06 -8.33 -9.72
C ASP A 238 -9.26 -7.02 -9.82
N GLY A 239 -8.84 -6.54 -8.63
CA GLY A 239 -8.33 -5.20 -8.37
C GLY A 239 -7.23 -4.79 -9.33
N SER A 240 -7.59 -3.91 -10.26
CA SER A 240 -6.64 -3.22 -11.11
C SER A 240 -6.24 -1.89 -10.45
N CYS A 241 -5.04 -1.40 -10.76
CA CYS A 241 -4.58 -0.06 -10.36
C CYS A 241 -5.40 1.07 -11.00
N GLN A 242 -6.38 0.73 -11.83
CA GLN A 242 -7.23 1.64 -12.62
C GLN A 242 -8.57 1.93 -11.95
N VAL A 243 -8.89 1.23 -10.87
CA VAL A 243 -10.14 1.42 -10.13
C VAL A 243 -9.82 1.99 -8.75
N PRO A 244 -10.54 3.04 -8.28
CA PRO A 244 -10.44 3.52 -6.91
C PRO A 244 -10.96 2.47 -5.92
N ILE A 245 -10.06 1.63 -5.43
CA ILE A 245 -10.34 0.59 -4.42
C ILE A 245 -9.64 0.98 -3.12
N ALA A 246 -10.36 0.86 -2.01
CA ALA A 246 -9.83 1.02 -0.68
C ALA A 246 -10.29 -0.13 0.22
N GLY A 247 -9.56 -0.36 1.30
CA GLY A 247 -9.98 -1.32 2.31
C GLY A 247 -9.03 -1.34 3.48
N TYR A 248 -9.63 -1.47 4.67
CA TYR A 248 -8.87 -1.45 5.90
C TYR A 248 -9.51 -2.38 6.94
N ALA A 249 -8.68 -3.22 7.53
CA ALA A 249 -9.07 -4.14 8.59
C ALA A 249 -8.40 -3.75 9.91
N THR A 250 -9.15 -3.88 10.99
CA THR A 250 -8.67 -3.83 12.37
C THR A 250 -9.06 -5.10 13.10
N ILE A 251 -8.36 -5.41 14.20
CA ILE A 251 -8.69 -6.54 15.05
C ILE A 251 -8.95 -6.04 16.46
N SER A 252 -10.02 -6.53 17.08
CA SER A 252 -10.39 -6.23 18.46
C SER A 252 -9.61 -7.11 19.45
N ASP A 253 -9.66 -6.77 20.74
CA ASP A 253 -9.11 -7.59 21.83
C ASP A 253 -9.75 -8.98 21.88
N GLN A 254 -10.98 -9.12 21.40
CA GLN A 254 -11.71 -10.41 21.29
C GLN A 254 -11.33 -11.21 20.04
N LYS A 255 -10.31 -10.74 19.28
CA LYS A 255 -9.83 -11.37 18.04
C LYS A 255 -10.84 -11.38 16.90
N GLU A 256 -11.83 -10.52 16.95
CA GLU A 256 -12.75 -10.26 15.87
C GLU A 256 -12.16 -9.21 14.92
N ILE A 257 -12.19 -9.48 13.63
CA ILE A 257 -11.68 -8.58 12.58
C ILE A 257 -12.87 -7.75 12.09
N GLU A 258 -12.76 -6.42 12.15
CA GLU A 258 -13.63 -5.50 11.44
C GLU A 258 -12.96 -5.12 10.13
N PHE A 259 -13.62 -5.34 9.01
CA PHE A 259 -13.11 -4.97 7.70
C PHE A 259 -14.10 -4.09 6.96
N THR A 260 -13.61 -2.96 6.45
CA THR A 260 -14.33 -2.06 5.55
C THR A 260 -13.71 -2.11 4.16
N GLY A 261 -14.51 -2.37 3.15
CA GLY A 261 -14.13 -2.29 1.72
C GLY A 261 -14.88 -1.17 1.01
N LEU A 262 -14.24 -0.52 0.07
CA LEU A 262 -14.79 0.60 -0.71
C LEU A 262 -14.38 0.49 -2.17
N ILE A 263 -15.34 0.78 -3.07
CA ILE A 263 -15.09 0.99 -4.50
C ILE A 263 -15.81 2.26 -4.94
N MET A 264 -15.14 3.07 -5.76
CA MET A 264 -15.70 4.32 -6.28
C MET A 264 -15.41 4.51 -7.76
N THR A 265 -16.15 5.42 -8.39
CA THR A 265 -15.75 6.02 -9.68
C THR A 265 -14.61 7.03 -9.45
N PRO A 266 -13.71 7.26 -10.44
CA PRO A 266 -12.58 8.18 -10.29
C PRO A 266 -12.97 9.63 -9.97
N ASP A 267 -14.18 10.04 -10.36
CA ASP A 267 -14.74 11.36 -10.07
C ASP A 267 -15.42 11.46 -8.69
N GLY A 268 -15.46 10.34 -7.95
CA GLY A 268 -16.04 10.26 -6.61
C GLY A 268 -17.56 10.38 -6.53
N LYS A 269 -18.28 10.38 -7.68
CA LYS A 269 -19.74 10.58 -7.70
C LYS A 269 -20.55 9.34 -7.37
N GLU A 270 -20.02 8.17 -7.69
CA GLU A 270 -20.65 6.88 -7.41
C GLU A 270 -19.68 6.02 -6.62
N GLY A 271 -20.15 5.37 -5.56
CA GLY A 271 -19.32 4.52 -4.74
C GLY A 271 -20.13 3.62 -3.83
N PHE A 272 -19.54 2.51 -3.45
CA PHE A 272 -20.13 1.51 -2.58
C PHE A 272 -19.13 1.16 -1.47
N GLU A 273 -19.60 1.21 -0.24
CA GLU A 273 -18.84 0.86 0.96
C GLU A 273 -19.60 -0.19 1.76
N TYR A 274 -18.88 -1.15 2.32
CA TYR A 274 -19.46 -2.15 3.19
C TYR A 274 -18.50 -2.53 4.30
N THR A 275 -19.00 -2.57 5.53
CA THR A 275 -18.26 -2.98 6.73
C THR A 275 -18.87 -4.24 7.31
N MET A 276 -18.03 -5.19 7.70
CA MET A 276 -18.45 -6.43 8.33
C MET A 276 -17.40 -6.90 9.35
N ASN A 277 -17.87 -7.60 10.38
CA ASN A 277 -17.04 -8.26 11.38
C ASN A 277 -16.99 -9.77 11.11
N GLY A 278 -15.85 -10.37 11.44
CA GLY A 278 -15.66 -11.82 11.33
C GLY A 278 -14.37 -12.30 11.95
N THR A 279 -14.19 -13.60 12.07
CA THR A 279 -12.99 -14.22 12.66
C THR A 279 -12.08 -14.87 11.62
N ASP A 280 -12.64 -15.32 10.49
CA ASP A 280 -11.89 -15.86 9.36
C ASP A 280 -11.59 -14.74 8.35
N PRO A 281 -10.31 -14.35 8.15
CA PRO A 281 -9.96 -13.24 7.29
C PRO A 281 -10.25 -13.48 5.80
N VAL A 282 -10.14 -14.73 5.33
CA VAL A 282 -10.40 -15.08 3.93
C VAL A 282 -11.89 -15.01 3.64
N GLU A 283 -12.69 -15.62 4.49
CA GLU A 283 -14.16 -15.61 4.36
C GLU A 283 -14.70 -14.19 4.47
N LEU A 284 -14.14 -13.38 5.39
CA LEU A 284 -14.52 -11.98 5.57
C LEU A 284 -14.25 -11.15 4.32
N GLY A 285 -13.05 -11.25 3.74
CA GLY A 285 -12.69 -10.54 2.51
C GLY A 285 -13.57 -10.92 1.33
N LYS A 286 -13.89 -12.21 1.16
CA LYS A 286 -14.83 -12.70 0.14
C LYS A 286 -16.25 -12.19 0.34
N THR A 287 -16.74 -12.22 1.58
CA THR A 287 -18.11 -11.80 1.88
C THR A 287 -18.29 -10.32 1.63
N VAL A 288 -17.36 -9.47 2.07
CA VAL A 288 -17.40 -8.02 1.80
C VAL A 288 -17.36 -7.75 0.31
N SER A 289 -16.51 -8.46 -0.45
CA SER A 289 -16.46 -8.38 -1.91
C SER A 289 -17.82 -8.70 -2.55
N ASN A 290 -18.44 -9.81 -2.16
CA ASN A 290 -19.72 -10.23 -2.70
C ASN A 290 -20.83 -9.22 -2.38
N LYS A 291 -20.85 -8.67 -1.16
CA LYS A 291 -21.82 -7.64 -0.77
C LYS A 291 -21.68 -6.38 -1.62
N LEU A 292 -20.47 -5.92 -1.88
CA LEU A 292 -20.26 -4.77 -2.76
C LEU A 292 -20.64 -5.07 -4.23
N LYS A 293 -20.38 -6.28 -4.71
CA LYS A 293 -20.83 -6.72 -6.05
C LYS A 293 -22.36 -6.73 -6.16
N GLU A 294 -23.07 -7.21 -5.14
CA GLU A 294 -24.55 -7.18 -5.05
C GLU A 294 -25.10 -5.75 -5.08
N GLN A 295 -24.38 -4.77 -4.53
CA GLN A 295 -24.74 -3.35 -4.55
C GLN A 295 -24.50 -2.66 -5.90
N GLY A 296 -23.71 -3.24 -6.79
CA GLY A 296 -23.39 -2.68 -8.11
C GLY A 296 -21.93 -2.30 -8.33
N ALA A 297 -21.04 -2.57 -7.36
CA ALA A 297 -19.60 -2.26 -7.50
C ALA A 297 -18.95 -2.93 -8.71
N TYR A 298 -19.44 -4.10 -9.12
CA TYR A 298 -18.94 -4.80 -10.29
C TYR A 298 -19.15 -4.01 -11.59
N GLU A 299 -20.26 -3.28 -11.70
CA GLU A 299 -20.55 -2.45 -12.89
C GLU A 299 -19.58 -1.26 -12.99
N ILE A 300 -19.13 -0.69 -11.86
CA ILE A 300 -18.08 0.34 -11.86
C ILE A 300 -16.79 -0.26 -12.44
N ILE A 301 -16.36 -1.40 -11.93
CA ILE A 301 -15.13 -2.08 -12.37
C ILE A 301 -15.20 -2.40 -13.87
N LYS A 302 -16.31 -2.96 -14.33
CA LYS A 302 -16.53 -3.31 -15.74
C LYS A 302 -16.45 -2.09 -16.65
N ARG A 303 -17.18 -1.01 -16.32
CA ARG A 303 -17.16 0.25 -17.09
C ARG A 303 -15.75 0.84 -17.20
N LEU A 304 -14.96 0.81 -16.12
CA LEU A 304 -13.62 1.36 -16.11
C LEU A 304 -12.64 0.49 -16.92
N ASN A 305 -12.78 -0.83 -16.87
CA ASN A 305 -11.95 -1.75 -17.68
C ASN A 305 -12.25 -1.69 -19.17
N GLU A 306 -13.50 -1.37 -19.58
CA GLU A 306 -13.89 -1.22 -20.99
C GLU A 306 -13.43 0.11 -21.62
N GLN A 307 -13.02 1.09 -20.81
CA GLN A 307 -12.53 2.41 -21.26
C GLN A 307 -11.01 2.44 -21.52
N HIS A 308 -10.33 1.34 -21.28
CA HIS A 308 -8.87 1.19 -21.41
C HIS A 308 -8.49 -0.01 -22.28
#